data_e1eb32c3fd44b5fe195ed7ddaa51fb85
#
_entry.id   e1eb32c3fd44b5fe195ed7ddaa51fb85
#
_cell.length_a   1.000
_cell.length_b   1.000
_cell.length_c   1.000
_cell.angle_alpha   90.00
_cell.angle_beta   90.00
_cell.angle_gamma   90.00
#
_symmetry.space_group_name_H-M   'P 1'
#
loop_
_entity.id
_entity.type
_entity.pdbx_description
1 polymer ?
#
loop_
_entity_poly.entity_id
_entity_poly.type
_entity_poly.pdbx_seq_one_letter_code
_entity_poly.pdbx_strand_id
1 'polypeptide(L)'
;MGKGQFAADENLQEQERSEMTQPVVTVYVSDWCPYCQRAKGLLRQKQVVFSEINIEADEKSREEMLARSKRRTVPQIFIGDKHVGGYDELSALDRSGELDRLIQGVG
;
A
#
# COMPACT_ATOMS: atom_id res chain seq x y z
N MET A 1 33.06 -4.91 14.96
CA MET A 1 32.97 -4.97 14.94
C MET A 1 32.59 -5.24 14.58
N GLY A 2 32.23 -5.04 14.48
CA GLY A 2 31.72 -5.24 14.16
C GLY A 2 31.33 -5.27 13.66
N LYS A 3 31.11 -5.15 13.71
CA LYS A 3 30.58 -5.24 13.38
C LYS A 3 30.08 -5.28 12.91
N GLY A 4 29.90 -5.11 13.02
CA GLY A 4 29.26 -5.16 12.66
C GLY A 4 28.86 -4.95 12.13
N GLN A 5 28.64 -4.82 12.18
CA GLN A 5 28.17 -4.80 11.87
C GLN A 5 27.76 -4.89 11.45
N PHE A 6 27.53 -4.74 11.59
CA PHE A 6 26.95 -5.00 11.37
C PHE A 6 26.50 -5.10 11.15
N ALA A 7 26.39 -5.13 11.39
CA ALA A 7 25.88 -5.23 11.38
C ALA A 7 25.21 -4.96 11.11
N ALA A 8 24.91 -4.57 11.37
CA ALA A 8 24.38 -4.26 11.21
C ALA A 8 24.08 -4.09 10.56
N ASP A 9 24.04 -4.02 10.38
CA ASP A 9 23.91 -3.91 9.79
C ASP A 9 23.80 -4.54 9.23
N GLU A 10 23.97 -4.91 9.33
CA GLU A 10 23.89 -5.68 8.68
C GLU A 10 22.70 -6.33 8.43
N ASN A 11 22.11 -6.79 8.96
CA ASN A 11 20.84 -7.30 8.78
C ASN A 11 19.93 -6.33 8.13
N LEU A 12 20.19 -5.18 8.26
CA LEU A 12 19.50 -4.14 7.63
C LEU A 12 19.50 -4.29 6.14
N GLN A 13 20.55 -4.75 5.61
CA GLN A 13 20.61 -4.88 4.19
C GLN A 13 19.71 -5.91 3.64
N GLU A 14 19.46 -6.95 4.37
CA GLU A 14 18.58 -7.93 3.83
C GLU A 14 17.20 -7.44 3.69
N GLN A 15 16.76 -6.63 4.63
CA GLN A 15 15.45 -6.09 4.51
C GLN A 15 15.33 -5.15 3.39
N GLU A 16 16.37 -4.43 3.13
CA GLU A 16 16.34 -3.50 2.04
C GLU A 16 16.15 -4.17 0.72
N ARG A 17 16.76 -5.31 0.56
CA ARG A 17 16.61 -6.01 -0.70
C ARG A 17 15.17 -6.40 -0.93
N SER A 18 14.51 -6.86 0.09
CA SER A 18 13.11 -7.18 -0.05
C SER A 18 12.31 -6.00 -0.45
N GLU A 19 12.59 -4.89 0.16
CA GLU A 19 11.83 -3.70 -0.11
C GLU A 19 12.03 -3.21 -1.51
N MET A 20 13.19 -3.42 -2.05
CA MET A 20 13.44 -2.94 -3.38
C MET A 20 12.64 -3.67 -4.41
N THR A 21 12.20 -4.89 -4.12
CA THR A 21 11.46 -5.63 -5.09
C THR A 21 9.97 -5.41 -4.98
N GLN A 22 9.51 -4.83 -3.86
CA GLN A 22 8.08 -4.61 -3.69
C GLN A 22 7.81 -3.23 -3.14
N PRO A 23 7.00 -2.46 -3.81
CA PRO A 23 6.64 -1.14 -3.28
C PRO A 23 5.72 -1.29 -2.09
N VAL A 24 5.67 -0.25 -1.28
CA VAL A 24 4.78 -0.20 -0.15
C VAL A 24 3.36 0.05 -0.65
N VAL A 25 2.43 -0.78 -0.21
CA VAL A 25 1.04 -0.60 -0.57
C VAL A 25 0.31 -0.04 0.64
N THR A 26 -0.39 1.07 0.45
CA THR A 26 -1.10 1.74 1.53
C THR A 26 -2.58 1.86 1.15
N VAL A 27 -3.45 1.54 2.10
CA VAL A 27 -4.88 1.62 1.89
C VAL A 27 -5.49 2.48 2.99
N TYR A 28 -6.09 3.58 2.60
CA TYR A 28 -6.82 4.42 3.55
C TYR A 28 -8.26 3.93 3.61
N VAL A 29 -8.75 3.67 4.80
CA VAL A 29 -10.07 3.07 5.00
C VAL A 29 -10.84 3.80 6.09
N SER A 30 -12.12 3.47 6.23
CA SER A 30 -12.92 3.93 7.35
C SER A 30 -13.61 2.73 7.99
N ASP A 31 -14.26 2.98 9.15
CA ASP A 31 -14.82 1.88 9.92
C ASP A 31 -15.94 1.14 9.19
N TRP A 32 -16.80 1.87 8.52
CA TRP A 32 -17.92 1.27 7.80
C TRP A 32 -17.76 1.52 6.32
N CYS A 33 -17.16 0.58 5.63
CA CYS A 33 -16.89 0.81 4.21
C CYS A 33 -16.84 -0.53 3.48
N PRO A 34 -17.95 -0.91 2.84
CA PRO A 34 -17.96 -2.18 2.10
C PRO A 34 -16.92 -2.21 0.99
N TYR A 35 -16.69 -1.09 0.32
CA TYR A 35 -15.69 -1.07 -0.73
C TYR A 35 -14.29 -1.19 -0.18
N CYS A 36 -14.07 -0.70 1.05
CA CYS A 36 -12.79 -0.89 1.70
C CYS A 36 -12.55 -2.38 1.95
N GLN A 37 -13.60 -3.08 2.38
CA GLN A 37 -13.48 -4.52 2.60
C GLN A 37 -13.18 -5.26 1.30
N ARG A 38 -13.80 -4.84 0.22
CA ARG A 38 -13.55 -5.46 -1.07
C ARG A 38 -12.13 -5.22 -1.54
N ALA A 39 -11.63 -4.01 -1.37
CA ALA A 39 -10.27 -3.68 -1.77
C ALA A 39 -9.27 -4.50 -0.97
N LYS A 40 -9.47 -4.58 0.34
CA LYS A 40 -8.58 -5.35 1.18
C LYS A 40 -8.65 -6.84 0.82
N GLY A 41 -9.85 -7.32 0.54
CA GLY A 41 -10.01 -8.71 0.14
C GLY A 41 -9.26 -9.03 -1.14
N LEU A 42 -9.33 -8.14 -2.11
CA LEU A 42 -8.61 -8.34 -3.35
C LEU A 42 -7.11 -8.38 -3.12
N LEU A 43 -6.60 -7.46 -2.32
CA LEU A 43 -5.17 -7.44 -2.05
C LEU A 43 -4.73 -8.69 -1.31
N ARG A 44 -5.54 -9.16 -0.37
CA ARG A 44 -5.21 -10.39 0.35
C ARG A 44 -5.24 -11.58 -0.58
N GLN A 45 -6.19 -11.61 -1.48
CA GLN A 45 -6.28 -12.69 -2.45
C GLN A 45 -5.05 -12.74 -3.33
N LYS A 46 -4.49 -11.58 -3.64
CA LYS A 46 -3.27 -11.50 -4.42
C LYS A 46 -2.03 -11.67 -3.58
N GLN A 47 -2.21 -11.90 -2.28
CA GLN A 47 -1.11 -12.10 -1.35
C GLN A 47 -0.22 -10.88 -1.24
N VAL A 48 -0.83 -9.71 -1.30
CA VAL A 48 -0.13 -8.44 -1.20
C VAL A 48 -0.15 -8.00 0.26
N VAL A 49 1.02 -7.65 0.78
CA VAL A 49 1.12 -7.08 2.10
C VAL A 49 0.88 -5.59 1.99
N PHE A 50 -0.02 -5.06 2.78
CA PHE A 50 -0.34 -3.64 2.70
C PHE A 50 -0.51 -3.05 4.08
N SER A 51 -0.32 -1.74 4.17
CA SER A 51 -0.58 -0.98 5.39
C SER A 51 -1.98 -0.42 5.31
N GLU A 52 -2.71 -0.55 6.39
CA GLU A 52 -4.08 -0.08 6.46
C GLU A 52 -4.12 1.13 7.38
N ILE A 53 -4.64 2.25 6.90
CA ILE A 53 -4.72 3.47 7.68
C ILE A 53 -6.17 3.87 7.80
N ASN A 54 -6.69 3.86 9.03
CA ASN A 54 -8.07 4.22 9.28
C ASN A 54 -8.18 5.72 9.46
N ILE A 55 -8.88 6.38 8.55
CA ILE A 55 -8.95 7.83 8.58
C ILE A 55 -9.86 8.33 9.69
N GLU A 56 -10.61 7.44 10.33
CA GLU A 56 -11.43 7.84 11.45
C GLU A 56 -10.69 7.75 12.77
N ALA A 57 -9.50 7.13 12.75
CA ALA A 57 -8.72 7.01 13.97
C ALA A 57 -8.13 8.34 14.40
N ASP A 58 -7.75 9.19 13.45
CA ASP A 58 -7.30 10.51 13.80
C ASP A 58 -7.42 11.43 12.59
N GLU A 59 -7.43 12.71 12.90
CA GLU A 59 -7.63 13.74 11.89
C GLU A 59 -6.46 13.83 10.92
N LYS A 60 -5.27 13.56 11.41
CA LYS A 60 -4.10 13.65 10.57
C LYS A 60 -4.13 12.65 9.43
N SER A 61 -4.63 11.46 9.71
CA SER A 61 -4.73 10.45 8.66
C SER A 61 -5.70 10.89 7.57
N ARG A 62 -6.80 11.51 7.97
CA ARG A 62 -7.75 12.01 6.99
C ARG A 62 -7.15 13.11 6.16
N GLU A 63 -6.44 14.04 6.80
CA GLU A 63 -5.79 15.12 6.07
C GLU A 63 -4.74 14.61 5.11
N GLU A 64 -4.01 13.60 5.55
CA GLU A 64 -2.99 13.00 4.70
C GLU A 64 -3.62 12.39 3.45
N MET A 65 -4.71 11.66 3.63
CA MET A 65 -5.38 11.07 2.49
C MET A 65 -5.87 12.15 1.53
N LEU A 66 -6.46 13.20 2.06
CA LEU A 66 -6.95 14.29 1.21
C LEU A 66 -5.82 14.94 0.43
N ALA A 67 -4.70 15.17 1.09
CA ALA A 67 -3.57 15.83 0.45
C ALA A 67 -2.99 14.94 -0.66
N ARG A 68 -2.88 13.65 -0.40
CA ARG A 68 -2.26 12.74 -1.36
C ARG A 68 -3.18 12.36 -2.51
N SER A 69 -4.45 12.11 -2.21
CA SER A 69 -5.35 11.60 -3.22
C SER A 69 -6.19 12.68 -3.88
N LYS A 70 -6.32 13.83 -3.25
CA LYS A 70 -7.22 14.88 -3.68
C LYS A 70 -8.67 14.42 -3.68
N ARG A 71 -8.97 13.39 -2.89
CA ARG A 71 -10.31 12.84 -2.80
C ARG A 71 -10.71 12.66 -1.35
N ARG A 72 -12.00 12.67 -1.11
CA ARG A 72 -12.55 12.51 0.24
C ARG A 72 -13.11 11.12 0.49
N THR A 73 -13.16 10.29 -0.54
CA THR A 73 -13.78 8.97 -0.41
C THR A 73 -12.76 7.92 -0.02
N VAL A 74 -13.27 6.82 0.55
CA VAL A 74 -12.46 5.65 0.85
C VAL A 74 -13.04 4.46 0.11
N PRO A 75 -12.26 3.46 -0.22
CA PRO A 75 -10.83 3.38 0.05
C PRO A 75 -10.01 4.24 -0.92
N GLN A 76 -8.82 4.61 -0.49
CA GLN A 76 -7.85 5.21 -1.40
C GLN A 76 -6.58 4.37 -1.31
N ILE A 77 -6.14 3.85 -2.43
CA ILE A 77 -5.04 2.91 -2.48
C ILE A 77 -3.84 3.54 -3.16
N PHE A 78 -2.68 3.33 -2.58
CA PHE A 78 -1.42 3.80 -3.14
C PHE A 78 -0.46 2.63 -3.25
N ILE A 79 0.25 2.56 -4.35
CA ILE A 79 1.32 1.59 -4.53
C ILE A 79 2.59 2.40 -4.71
N GLY A 80 3.41 2.45 -3.64
CA GLY A 80 4.50 3.39 -3.60
C GLY A 80 3.93 4.79 -3.67
N ASP A 81 4.42 5.57 -4.60
CA ASP A 81 3.92 6.92 -4.80
C ASP A 81 2.77 7.02 -5.78
N LYS A 82 2.42 5.90 -6.40
CA LYS A 82 1.38 5.92 -7.40
C LYS A 82 0.02 5.85 -6.75
N HIS A 83 -0.84 6.80 -7.06
CA HIS A 83 -2.21 6.81 -6.58
C HIS A 83 -3.06 5.94 -7.49
N VAL A 84 -3.51 4.82 -6.96
CA VAL A 84 -4.36 3.92 -7.72
C VAL A 84 -5.79 4.45 -7.74
N GLY A 85 -6.29 4.85 -6.58
CA GLY A 85 -7.65 5.32 -6.48
C GLY A 85 -8.45 4.43 -5.55
N GLY A 86 -9.70 4.19 -5.91
CA GLY A 86 -10.59 3.39 -5.09
C GLY A 86 -10.63 1.94 -5.55
N TYR A 87 -11.69 1.26 -5.12
CA TYR A 87 -11.81 -0.15 -5.44
C TYR A 87 -11.99 -0.38 -6.94
N ASP A 88 -12.77 0.47 -7.60
CA ASP A 88 -13.00 0.27 -9.03
C ASP A 88 -11.70 0.35 -9.82
N GLU A 89 -10.87 1.31 -9.48
CA GLU A 89 -9.60 1.45 -10.18
C GLU A 89 -8.67 0.27 -9.85
N LEU A 90 -8.67 -0.16 -8.58
CA LEU A 90 -7.87 -1.29 -8.20
C LEU A 90 -8.30 -2.55 -8.94
N SER A 91 -9.59 -2.76 -9.03
CA SER A 91 -10.15 -3.92 -9.70
C SER A 91 -9.80 -3.91 -11.19
N ALA A 92 -9.83 -2.72 -11.80
CA ALA A 92 -9.49 -2.61 -13.21
C ALA A 92 -8.03 -2.96 -13.45
N LEU A 93 -7.15 -2.52 -12.57
CA LEU A 93 -5.74 -2.88 -12.68
C LEU A 93 -5.54 -4.38 -12.56
N ASP A 94 -6.30 -5.00 -11.67
CA ASP A 94 -6.20 -6.45 -11.51
C ASP A 94 -6.64 -7.17 -12.77
N ARG A 95 -7.75 -6.75 -13.35
CA ARG A 95 -8.27 -7.42 -14.54
C ARG A 95 -7.35 -7.26 -15.74
N SER A 96 -6.63 -6.16 -15.82
CA SER A 96 -5.73 -5.93 -16.94
C SER A 96 -4.38 -6.60 -16.75
N GLY A 97 -4.10 -7.11 -15.55
CA GLY A 97 -2.82 -7.69 -15.25
C GLY A 97 -1.78 -6.67 -14.81
N GLU A 98 -2.14 -5.40 -14.83
CA GLU A 98 -1.18 -4.37 -14.48
C GLU A 98 -0.91 -4.32 -12.98
N LEU A 99 -1.88 -4.75 -12.18
CA LEU A 99 -1.69 -4.74 -10.74
C LEU A 99 -0.51 -5.61 -10.35
N ASP A 100 -0.38 -6.78 -10.94
CA ASP A 100 0.73 -7.66 -10.63
C ASP A 100 2.06 -7.00 -10.93
N ARG A 101 2.13 -6.29 -12.05
CA ARG A 101 3.37 -5.63 -12.41
C ARG A 101 3.72 -4.51 -11.45
N LEU A 102 2.73 -3.75 -11.03
CA LEU A 102 2.97 -2.66 -10.09
C LEU A 102 3.46 -3.19 -8.75
N ILE A 103 2.86 -4.29 -8.30
CA ILE A 103 3.22 -4.87 -7.01
C ILE A 103 4.60 -5.46 -7.05
N GLN A 104 4.98 -6.02 -8.18
CA GLN A 104 6.31 -6.61 -8.31
C GLN A 104 7.40 -5.58 -8.50
N GLY A 105 7.02 -4.32 -8.61
CA GLY A 105 8.02 -3.29 -8.77
C GLY A 105 8.55 -3.15 -10.18
N VAL A 106 7.86 -3.75 -11.12
CA VAL A 106 8.24 -3.67 -12.52
C VAL A 106 7.34 -2.63 -13.12
N GLY A 107 7.79 -1.50 -13.21
CA GLY A 107 6.94 -0.45 -13.59
C GLY A 107 6.79 -0.12 -15.01
#